data_f7f02b825f1bc8b0536e30609a1bb75c
#
_entry.id   f7f02b825f1bc8b0536e30609a1bb75c
#
_cell.length_a   1.000
_cell.length_b   1.000
_cell.length_c   1.000
_cell.angle_alpha   90.00
_cell.angle_beta   90.00
_cell.angle_gamma   90.00
#
_symmetry.space_group_name_H-M   'P 1'
#
loop_
_entity.id
_entity.type
_entity.pdbx_description
1 polymer ?
#
loop_
_entity_poly.entity_id
_entity_poly.type
_entity_poly.pdbx_seq_one_letter_code
_entity_poly.pdbx_strand_id
1 'polypeptide(L)'
;MQLKKIVPLKLYFMIPTIIFFLLRRYKRINPSGAARLEIILAKIGKRIFAFAFCFLATAFAFSQEKKFEYNIKRNGDLVGNIHFTQNSSGNRTTLKMESEVRIRFVFLITVKAQEETIYDNGIMTWSSVFRKTNDNVKADKKIKAAGSSYTIYKGSNAETLNNYPIRYNMLSIYILEPVNISKVYSDNFQQFIDIQKLEAQHYKIKFPDGNYNEYYYNNGVCTKVEVHNTLYSSTVELNK
;
A
#
# COMPACT_ATOMS: atom_id res chain seq x y z
N MET A 1 4.91 -38.95 14.83
CA MET A 1 5.55 -39.37 13.55
C MET A 1 4.43 -39.72 12.58
N GLN A 2 3.96 -38.74 11.79
CA GLN A 2 2.86 -38.92 10.82
C GLN A 2 3.48 -39.04 9.44
N LEU A 3 3.30 -40.23 8.82
CA LEU A 3 3.68 -40.56 7.44
C LEU A 3 2.72 -39.80 6.48
N LYS A 4 3.19 -38.71 5.83
CA LYS A 4 2.53 -38.11 4.66
C LYS A 4 2.56 -39.17 3.52
N LYS A 5 1.38 -39.71 3.17
CA LYS A 5 1.21 -40.50 1.96
C LYS A 5 1.46 -39.62 0.73
N ILE A 6 2.62 -39.77 0.11
CA ILE A 6 2.95 -39.17 -1.20
C ILE A 6 2.18 -40.00 -2.23
N VAL A 7 1.07 -39.47 -2.73
CA VAL A 7 0.38 -40.05 -3.90
C VAL A 7 1.24 -39.70 -5.11
N PRO A 8 1.73 -40.74 -5.88
CA PRO A 8 2.67 -40.48 -6.97
C PRO A 8 1.99 -39.68 -8.10
N LEU A 9 2.61 -38.60 -8.49
CA LEU A 9 2.17 -37.66 -9.55
C LEU A 9 1.83 -38.37 -10.89
N LYS A 10 2.40 -39.55 -11.13
CA LYS A 10 2.15 -40.37 -12.31
C LYS A 10 0.71 -40.89 -12.45
N LEU A 11 -0.05 -41.00 -11.35
CA LEU A 11 -1.44 -41.49 -11.39
C LEU A 11 -2.40 -40.46 -12.06
N TYR A 12 -2.14 -39.18 -11.94
CA TYR A 12 -2.98 -38.13 -12.52
C TYR A 12 -2.92 -38.06 -14.06
N PHE A 13 -1.79 -38.44 -14.67
CA PHE A 13 -1.65 -38.50 -16.13
C PHE A 13 -2.23 -39.78 -16.75
N MET A 14 -2.39 -40.87 -15.99
CA MET A 14 -2.97 -42.11 -16.50
C MET A 14 -4.49 -42.04 -16.64
N ILE A 15 -5.19 -41.29 -15.78
CA ILE A 15 -6.65 -41.21 -15.78
C ILE A 15 -7.23 -40.68 -17.10
N PRO A 16 -6.74 -39.54 -17.67
CA PRO A 16 -7.22 -39.03 -18.95
C PRO A 16 -7.01 -40.03 -20.09
N THR A 17 -5.88 -40.72 -20.08
CA THR A 17 -5.53 -41.72 -21.10
C THR A 17 -6.47 -42.94 -21.06
N ILE A 18 -6.77 -43.43 -19.86
CA ILE A 18 -7.70 -44.55 -19.66
C ILE A 18 -9.11 -44.16 -20.10
N ILE A 19 -9.57 -42.96 -19.71
CA ILE A 19 -10.88 -42.42 -20.10
C ILE A 19 -10.99 -42.31 -21.61
N PHE A 20 -9.94 -41.79 -22.30
CA PHE A 20 -9.89 -41.68 -23.74
C PHE A 20 -10.02 -43.04 -24.43
N PHE A 21 -9.30 -44.08 -23.95
CA PHE A 21 -9.38 -45.43 -24.47
C PHE A 21 -10.77 -46.05 -24.28
N LEU A 22 -11.37 -45.87 -23.11
CA LEU A 22 -12.72 -46.37 -22.81
C LEU A 22 -13.78 -45.70 -23.70
N LEU A 23 -13.72 -44.38 -23.88
CA LEU A 23 -14.61 -43.65 -24.79
C LEU A 23 -14.46 -44.09 -26.24
N ARG A 24 -13.25 -44.32 -26.71
CA ARG A 24 -12.98 -44.82 -28.07
C ARG A 24 -13.54 -46.22 -28.29
N ARG A 25 -13.43 -47.10 -27.29
CA ARG A 25 -14.00 -48.43 -27.33
C ARG A 25 -15.53 -48.41 -27.32
N TYR A 26 -16.12 -47.56 -26.46
CA TYR A 26 -17.57 -47.40 -26.38
C TYR A 26 -18.17 -46.84 -27.69
N LYS A 27 -17.52 -45.87 -28.33
CA LYS A 27 -17.91 -45.32 -29.64
C LYS A 27 -17.96 -46.38 -30.75
N ARG A 28 -17.07 -47.38 -30.72
CA ARG A 28 -17.05 -48.49 -31.69
C ARG A 28 -18.20 -49.48 -31.48
N ILE A 29 -18.65 -49.68 -30.23
CA ILE A 29 -19.71 -50.65 -29.87
C ILE A 29 -21.11 -50.07 -30.00
N ASN A 30 -21.27 -48.77 -29.67
CA ASN A 30 -22.57 -48.09 -29.67
C ASN A 30 -22.46 -46.67 -30.22
N PRO A 31 -22.49 -46.48 -31.56
CA PRO A 31 -22.28 -45.18 -32.17
C PRO A 31 -23.36 -44.14 -31.83
N SER A 32 -24.65 -44.55 -31.68
CA SER A 32 -25.75 -43.65 -31.32
C SER A 32 -25.69 -43.19 -29.87
N GLY A 33 -25.30 -44.10 -28.96
CA GLY A 33 -25.06 -43.77 -27.55
C GLY A 33 -23.85 -42.85 -27.34
N ALA A 34 -22.80 -43.06 -28.17
CA ALA A 34 -21.61 -42.23 -28.13
C ALA A 34 -21.89 -40.79 -28.54
N ALA A 35 -22.74 -40.52 -29.55
CA ALA A 35 -23.13 -39.17 -29.97
C ALA A 35 -23.88 -38.41 -28.84
N ARG A 36 -24.79 -39.10 -28.14
CA ARG A 36 -25.47 -38.51 -26.95
C ARG A 36 -24.48 -38.24 -25.83
N LEU A 37 -23.52 -39.11 -25.57
CA LEU A 37 -22.50 -38.92 -24.54
C LEU A 37 -21.60 -37.71 -24.85
N GLU A 38 -21.19 -37.55 -26.10
CA GLU A 38 -20.38 -36.39 -26.54
C GLU A 38 -21.12 -35.05 -26.32
N ILE A 39 -22.44 -34.99 -26.58
CA ILE A 39 -23.23 -33.78 -26.31
C ILE A 39 -23.31 -33.50 -24.80
N ILE A 40 -23.48 -34.52 -23.98
CA ILE A 40 -23.54 -34.39 -22.53
C ILE A 40 -22.18 -33.91 -21.99
N LEU A 41 -21.10 -34.56 -22.42
CA LEU A 41 -19.73 -34.21 -22.02
C LEU A 41 -19.36 -32.78 -22.45
N ALA A 42 -19.77 -32.35 -23.67
CA ALA A 42 -19.56 -30.99 -24.13
C ALA A 42 -20.33 -29.95 -23.28
N LYS A 43 -21.56 -30.26 -22.87
CA LYS A 43 -22.33 -29.40 -21.95
C LYS A 43 -21.73 -29.33 -20.55
N ILE A 44 -21.28 -30.47 -20.01
CA ILE A 44 -20.61 -30.53 -18.71
C ILE A 44 -19.27 -29.81 -18.76
N GLY A 45 -18.47 -30.03 -19.83
CA GLY A 45 -17.20 -29.36 -20.04
C GLY A 45 -17.32 -27.84 -20.09
N LYS A 46 -18.35 -27.30 -20.79
CA LYS A 46 -18.61 -25.84 -20.80
C LYS A 46 -18.94 -25.31 -19.39
N ARG A 47 -19.73 -26.06 -18.60
CA ARG A 47 -20.06 -25.65 -17.21
C ARG A 47 -18.86 -25.71 -16.29
N ILE A 48 -18.04 -26.78 -16.39
CA ILE A 48 -16.79 -26.91 -15.60
C ILE A 48 -15.82 -25.80 -15.99
N PHE A 49 -15.68 -25.49 -17.28
CA PHE A 49 -14.82 -24.41 -17.76
C PHE A 49 -15.29 -23.05 -17.26
N ALA A 50 -16.60 -22.76 -17.28
CA ALA A 50 -17.16 -21.54 -16.73
C ALA A 50 -16.92 -21.43 -15.23
N PHE A 51 -17.10 -22.55 -14.47
CA PHE A 51 -16.81 -22.59 -13.02
C PHE A 51 -15.31 -22.41 -12.72
N ALA A 52 -14.43 -23.06 -13.47
CA ALA A 52 -12.98 -22.94 -13.35
C ALA A 52 -12.52 -21.52 -13.70
N PHE A 53 -13.11 -20.88 -14.71
CA PHE A 53 -12.84 -19.50 -15.09
C PHE A 53 -13.31 -18.51 -14.02
N CYS A 54 -14.50 -18.69 -13.42
CA CYS A 54 -14.95 -17.89 -12.28
C CYS A 54 -14.03 -18.08 -11.06
N PHE A 55 -13.55 -19.29 -10.79
CA PHE A 55 -12.64 -19.57 -9.67
C PHE A 55 -11.26 -18.95 -9.88
N LEU A 56 -10.75 -18.94 -11.12
CA LEU A 56 -9.52 -18.24 -11.49
C LEU A 56 -9.68 -16.71 -11.38
N ALA A 57 -10.83 -16.16 -11.77
CA ALA A 57 -11.08 -14.72 -11.68
C ALA A 57 -11.11 -14.20 -10.22
N THR A 58 -11.58 -15.01 -9.27
CA THR A 58 -11.56 -14.65 -7.84
C THR A 58 -10.16 -14.71 -7.21
N ALA A 59 -9.23 -15.44 -7.81
CA ALA A 59 -7.85 -15.54 -7.30
C ALA A 59 -7.02 -14.25 -7.49
N PHE A 60 -7.47 -13.29 -8.30
CA PHE A 60 -6.76 -12.02 -8.53
C PHE A 60 -7.14 -10.88 -7.56
N ALA A 61 -8.05 -11.13 -6.62
CA ALA A 61 -8.45 -10.14 -5.61
C ALA A 61 -7.55 -10.16 -4.34
N PHE A 62 -6.27 -10.52 -4.46
CA PHE A 62 -5.35 -10.47 -3.33
C PHE A 62 -4.97 -9.02 -3.01
N SER A 63 -5.14 -8.66 -1.75
CA SER A 63 -4.58 -7.45 -1.18
C SER A 63 -3.06 -7.50 -1.34
N GLN A 64 -2.47 -6.48 -2.00
CA GLN A 64 -1.03 -6.34 -2.11
C GLN A 64 -0.53 -5.48 -0.95
N GLU A 65 0.21 -6.09 -0.04
CA GLU A 65 0.90 -5.38 1.03
C GLU A 65 2.35 -5.15 0.62
N LYS A 66 2.81 -3.89 0.72
CA LYS A 66 4.21 -3.51 0.59
C LYS A 66 4.67 -2.91 1.90
N LYS A 67 5.87 -3.28 2.35
CA LYS A 67 6.49 -2.78 3.58
C LYS A 67 7.81 -2.14 3.26
N PHE A 68 8.06 -1.01 3.88
CA PHE A 68 9.30 -0.26 3.76
C PHE A 68 9.79 0.09 5.17
N GLU A 69 11.06 -0.14 5.41
CA GLU A 69 11.73 0.18 6.66
C GLU A 69 12.75 1.28 6.42
N TYR A 70 12.72 2.33 7.22
CA TYR A 70 13.67 3.42 7.11
C TYR A 70 14.41 3.59 8.44
N ASN A 71 15.70 3.86 8.35
CA ASN A 71 16.54 4.28 9.45
C ASN A 71 16.57 5.80 9.55
N ILE A 72 16.39 6.35 10.74
CA ILE A 72 16.55 7.77 11.03
C ILE A 72 17.92 7.97 11.65
N LYS A 73 18.76 8.75 10.99
CA LYS A 73 20.11 9.07 11.44
C LYS A 73 20.27 10.55 11.78
N ARG A 74 21.05 10.84 12.79
CA ARG A 74 21.45 12.19 13.16
C ARG A 74 22.95 12.22 13.41
N ASN A 75 23.67 13.09 12.72
CA ASN A 75 25.14 13.15 12.76
C ASN A 75 25.82 11.79 12.50
N GLY A 76 25.18 10.93 11.68
CA GLY A 76 25.66 9.58 11.36
C GLY A 76 25.14 8.50 12.32
N ASP A 77 24.68 8.83 13.51
CA ASP A 77 24.17 7.86 14.51
C ASP A 77 22.71 7.48 14.22
N LEU A 78 22.39 6.20 14.37
CA LEU A 78 21.02 5.70 14.31
C LEU A 78 20.25 6.18 15.54
N VAL A 79 19.23 6.99 15.35
CA VAL A 79 18.39 7.57 16.41
C VAL A 79 16.94 7.10 16.39
N GLY A 80 16.53 6.39 15.36
CA GLY A 80 15.16 5.89 15.22
C GLY A 80 14.91 5.15 13.93
N ASN A 81 13.67 4.74 13.78
CA ASN A 81 13.18 4.01 12.60
C ASN A 81 11.78 4.46 12.18
N ILE A 82 11.44 4.15 10.94
CA ILE A 82 10.08 4.28 10.39
C ILE A 82 9.69 2.94 9.79
N HIS A 83 8.51 2.47 10.19
CA HIS A 83 7.81 1.35 9.55
C HIS A 83 6.70 1.93 8.67
N PHE A 84 6.82 1.72 7.38
CA PHE A 84 5.84 2.19 6.42
C PHE A 84 5.17 1.00 5.74
N THR A 85 3.83 0.99 5.70
CA THR A 85 3.07 -0.04 5.01
C THR A 85 2.10 0.56 4.00
N GLN A 86 2.05 -0.03 2.82
CA GLN A 86 1.02 0.21 1.82
C GLN A 86 0.20 -1.07 1.66
N ASN A 87 -1.10 -0.96 1.82
CA ASN A 87 -2.04 -2.04 1.56
C ASN A 87 -3.03 -1.61 0.49
N SER A 88 -3.07 -2.35 -0.63
CA SER A 88 -3.95 -2.05 -1.75
C SER A 88 -4.91 -3.21 -2.00
N SER A 89 -6.22 -2.94 -1.99
CA SER A 89 -7.27 -3.92 -2.27
C SER A 89 -8.33 -3.28 -3.16
N GLY A 90 -8.46 -3.76 -4.39
CA GLY A 90 -9.32 -3.15 -5.40
C GLY A 90 -8.93 -1.69 -5.62
N ASN A 91 -9.89 -0.78 -5.48
CA ASN A 91 -9.69 0.66 -5.66
C ASN A 91 -9.26 1.38 -4.37
N ARG A 92 -9.11 0.65 -3.27
CA ARG A 92 -8.74 1.22 -1.97
C ARG A 92 -7.27 1.01 -1.68
N THR A 93 -6.59 2.08 -1.30
CA THR A 93 -5.20 2.06 -0.82
C THR A 93 -5.13 2.67 0.57
N THR A 94 -4.53 1.93 1.49
CA THR A 94 -4.24 2.40 2.86
C THR A 94 -2.74 2.52 3.01
N LEU A 95 -2.29 3.69 3.45
CA LEU A 95 -0.90 3.97 3.81
C LEU A 95 -0.82 4.16 5.31
N LYS A 96 0.15 3.51 5.95
CA LYS A 96 0.43 3.68 7.38
C LYS A 96 1.92 3.92 7.58
N MET A 97 2.23 4.83 8.49
CA MET A 97 3.58 5.11 8.93
C MET A 97 3.63 5.16 10.46
N GLU A 98 4.53 4.38 11.03
CA GLU A 98 4.84 4.40 12.45
C GLU A 98 6.32 4.75 12.59
N SER A 99 6.63 5.70 13.47
CA SER A 99 8.01 6.09 13.73
C SER A 99 8.29 6.25 15.21
N GLU A 100 9.50 5.88 15.59
CA GLU A 100 10.04 6.14 16.93
C GLU A 100 11.44 6.72 16.79
N VAL A 101 11.66 7.86 17.45
CA VAL A 101 12.94 8.57 17.47
C VAL A 101 13.34 8.78 18.92
N ARG A 102 14.59 8.45 19.26
CA ARG A 102 15.18 8.66 20.59
C ARG A 102 16.46 9.46 20.46
N ILE A 103 16.45 10.68 20.94
CA ILE A 103 17.59 11.59 20.86
C ILE A 103 17.97 12.01 22.27
N ARG A 104 19.25 11.92 22.59
CA ARG A 104 19.79 12.45 23.84
C ARG A 104 20.47 13.79 23.60
N PHE A 105 19.95 14.83 24.23
CA PHE A 105 20.62 16.12 24.41
C PHE A 105 21.18 16.17 25.84
N VAL A 106 20.63 17.03 26.70
CA VAL A 106 20.87 16.99 28.15
C VAL A 106 20.05 15.88 28.79
N PHE A 107 18.84 15.63 28.29
CA PHE A 107 17.94 14.55 28.67
C PHE A 107 17.47 13.78 27.44
N LEU A 108 16.92 12.58 27.67
CA LEU A 108 16.39 11.74 26.61
C LEU A 108 15.05 12.30 26.13
N ILE A 109 14.95 12.55 24.82
CA ILE A 109 13.71 12.91 24.14
C ILE A 109 13.29 11.73 23.28
N THR A 110 12.07 11.24 23.51
CA THR A 110 11.44 10.19 22.71
C THR A 110 10.27 10.80 21.94
N VAL A 111 10.29 10.67 20.61
CA VAL A 111 9.19 11.08 19.76
C VAL A 111 8.60 9.83 19.10
N LYS A 112 7.28 9.64 19.25
CA LYS A 112 6.52 8.59 18.57
C LYS A 112 5.46 9.23 17.70
N ALA A 113 5.37 8.79 16.45
CA ALA A 113 4.34 9.23 15.54
C ALA A 113 3.68 8.05 14.84
N GLN A 114 2.38 8.21 14.60
CA GLN A 114 1.55 7.29 13.81
C GLN A 114 0.75 8.13 12.82
N GLU A 115 0.84 7.75 11.55
CA GLU A 115 0.11 8.41 10.48
C GLU A 115 -0.60 7.36 9.63
N GLU A 116 -1.84 7.62 9.27
CA GLU A 116 -2.62 6.74 8.41
C GLU A 116 -3.37 7.57 7.37
N THR A 117 -3.40 7.09 6.13
CA THR A 117 -4.17 7.70 5.05
C THR A 117 -4.87 6.62 4.25
N ILE A 118 -6.12 6.88 3.90
CA ILE A 118 -6.95 6.00 3.09
C ILE A 118 -7.37 6.74 1.82
N TYR A 119 -7.12 6.11 0.69
CA TYR A 119 -7.57 6.53 -0.63
C TYR A 119 -8.60 5.55 -1.17
N ASP A 120 -9.67 6.06 -1.75
CA ASP A 120 -10.64 5.31 -2.55
C ASP A 120 -10.66 5.92 -3.96
N ASN A 121 -10.43 5.11 -5.00
CA ASN A 121 -10.31 5.57 -6.39
C ASN A 121 -9.27 6.71 -6.56
N GLY A 122 -8.16 6.67 -5.82
CA GLY A 122 -7.10 7.69 -5.88
C GLY A 122 -7.47 9.03 -5.24
N ILE A 123 -8.56 9.11 -4.49
CA ILE A 123 -8.98 10.30 -3.73
C ILE A 123 -8.89 9.95 -2.24
N MET A 124 -8.26 10.81 -1.47
CA MET A 124 -8.15 10.65 -0.02
C MET A 124 -9.53 10.75 0.62
N THR A 125 -9.92 9.72 1.37
CA THR A 125 -11.19 9.69 2.11
C THR A 125 -11.02 9.87 3.61
N TRP A 126 -9.82 9.57 4.10
CA TRP A 126 -9.46 9.69 5.50
C TRP A 126 -7.96 9.91 5.65
N SER A 127 -7.57 10.72 6.64
CA SER A 127 -6.20 10.76 7.14
C SER A 127 -6.17 11.11 8.62
N SER A 128 -5.14 10.61 9.33
CA SER A 128 -4.87 10.93 10.72
C SER A 128 -3.38 11.06 10.97
N VAL A 129 -3.03 12.00 11.86
CA VAL A 129 -1.67 12.20 12.39
C VAL A 129 -1.74 12.24 13.90
N PHE A 130 -1.06 11.33 14.54
CA PHE A 130 -0.90 11.30 15.99
C PHE A 130 0.58 11.32 16.36
N ARG A 131 0.98 12.25 17.24
CA ARG A 131 2.37 12.39 17.67
C ARG A 131 2.47 12.68 19.17
N LYS A 132 3.38 11.98 19.82
CA LYS A 132 3.77 12.22 21.21
C LYS A 132 5.25 12.58 21.31
N THR A 133 5.58 13.42 22.28
CA THR A 133 6.97 13.69 22.70
C THR A 133 7.03 13.51 24.23
N ASN A 134 7.82 12.57 24.70
CA ASN A 134 7.91 12.19 26.13
C ASN A 134 6.50 12.03 26.75
N ASP A 135 5.65 11.21 26.10
CA ASP A 135 4.24 10.92 26.44
C ASP A 135 3.26 12.10 26.38
N ASN A 136 3.72 13.31 26.11
CA ASN A 136 2.85 14.46 25.86
C ASN A 136 2.38 14.46 24.42
N VAL A 137 1.07 14.51 24.18
CA VAL A 137 0.48 14.62 22.85
C VAL A 137 0.84 15.97 22.23
N LYS A 138 1.47 15.96 21.06
CA LYS A 138 1.88 17.13 20.28
C LYS A 138 1.03 17.35 19.03
N ALA A 139 0.45 16.28 18.50
CA ALA A 139 -0.52 16.33 17.41
C ALA A 139 -1.54 15.21 17.57
N ASP A 140 -2.81 15.54 17.37
CA ASP A 140 -3.93 14.62 17.14
C ASP A 140 -4.84 15.29 16.13
N LYS A 141 -4.59 14.99 14.86
CA LYS A 141 -5.27 15.62 13.72
C LYS A 141 -5.91 14.55 12.87
N LYS A 142 -7.12 14.81 12.42
CA LYS A 142 -7.88 13.90 11.56
C LYS A 142 -8.60 14.71 10.49
N ILE A 143 -8.71 14.13 9.32
CA ILE A 143 -9.48 14.68 8.22
C ILE A 143 -10.31 13.57 7.59
N LYS A 144 -11.56 13.85 7.25
CA LYS A 144 -12.49 12.92 6.63
C LYS A 144 -13.22 13.58 5.48
N ALA A 145 -13.32 12.87 4.36
CA ALA A 145 -14.13 13.32 3.23
C ALA A 145 -15.63 13.37 3.60
N ALA A 146 -16.30 14.44 3.18
CA ALA A 146 -17.72 14.72 3.39
C ALA A 146 -18.33 15.25 2.08
N GLY A 147 -18.68 14.34 1.15
CA GLY A 147 -19.12 14.70 -0.19
C GLY A 147 -17.98 15.34 -0.99
N SER A 148 -18.19 16.61 -1.41
CA SER A 148 -17.19 17.38 -2.17
C SER A 148 -16.21 18.18 -1.29
N SER A 149 -16.33 18.07 0.03
CA SER A 149 -15.51 18.78 1.02
C SER A 149 -14.83 17.81 1.98
N TYR A 150 -14.03 18.32 2.90
CA TYR A 150 -13.43 17.56 3.98
C TYR A 150 -13.77 18.19 5.32
N THR A 151 -14.03 17.36 6.31
CA THR A 151 -14.12 17.79 7.72
C THR A 151 -12.77 17.58 8.38
N ILE A 152 -12.18 18.65 8.90
CA ILE A 152 -10.92 18.64 9.65
C ILE A 152 -11.27 18.67 11.14
N TYR A 153 -10.73 17.74 11.91
CA TYR A 153 -10.93 17.63 13.34
C TYR A 153 -9.68 18.15 14.07
N LYS A 154 -9.88 19.09 15.00
CA LYS A 154 -8.87 19.68 15.88
C LYS A 154 -9.34 19.51 17.33
N GLY A 155 -9.06 18.35 17.92
CA GLY A 155 -9.65 17.98 19.21
C GLY A 155 -11.18 17.88 19.11
N SER A 156 -11.92 18.69 19.90
CA SER A 156 -13.39 18.75 19.87
C SER A 156 -13.97 19.66 18.77
N ASN A 157 -13.14 20.46 18.12
CA ASN A 157 -13.57 21.38 17.07
C ASN A 157 -13.50 20.72 15.69
N ALA A 158 -14.44 21.09 14.81
CA ALA A 158 -14.46 20.65 13.42
C ALA A 158 -14.53 21.87 12.50
N GLU A 159 -13.72 21.85 11.44
CA GLU A 159 -13.69 22.86 10.39
C GLU A 159 -13.96 22.20 9.04
N THR A 160 -14.55 22.92 8.10
CA THR A 160 -14.76 22.44 6.75
C THR A 160 -13.69 22.98 5.82
N LEU A 161 -13.00 22.08 5.11
CA LEU A 161 -12.12 22.43 4.01
C LEU A 161 -12.90 22.26 2.71
N ASN A 162 -13.34 23.37 2.13
CA ASN A 162 -13.98 23.39 0.82
C ASN A 162 -12.88 23.43 -0.24
N ASN A 163 -12.49 22.30 -0.74
CA ASN A 163 -11.53 22.28 -1.84
C ASN A 163 -11.47 20.90 -2.51
N TYR A 164 -10.84 20.92 -3.67
CA TYR A 164 -10.56 19.83 -4.58
C TYR A 164 -10.22 18.50 -3.90
N PRO A 165 -10.50 17.37 -4.57
CA PRO A 165 -10.15 16.08 -4.06
C PRO A 165 -8.65 16.01 -3.77
N ILE A 166 -8.29 15.67 -2.53
CA ILE A 166 -6.90 15.46 -2.15
C ILE A 166 -6.46 14.13 -2.75
N ARG A 167 -5.52 14.19 -3.71
CA ARG A 167 -4.98 13.00 -4.39
C ARG A 167 -3.64 12.58 -3.84
N TYR A 168 -2.90 13.52 -3.26
CA TYR A 168 -1.55 13.30 -2.75
C TYR A 168 -1.39 14.00 -1.41
N ASN A 169 -0.92 13.27 -0.41
CA ASN A 169 -0.50 13.82 0.88
C ASN A 169 0.95 13.44 1.19
N MET A 170 1.46 13.89 2.33
CA MET A 170 2.86 13.67 2.72
C MET A 170 3.23 12.19 2.81
N LEU A 171 2.30 11.28 3.15
CA LEU A 171 2.58 9.84 3.14
C LEU A 171 2.75 9.29 1.72
N SER A 172 1.96 9.79 0.76
CA SER A 172 2.00 9.27 -0.61
C SER A 172 3.34 9.50 -1.30
N ILE A 173 4.08 10.54 -0.95
CA ILE A 173 5.39 10.83 -1.56
C ILE A 173 6.51 9.87 -1.12
N TYR A 174 6.31 9.02 -0.11
CA TYR A 174 7.26 7.96 0.21
C TYR A 174 7.24 6.81 -0.82
N ILE A 175 6.11 6.61 -1.48
CA ILE A 175 5.90 5.49 -2.42
C ILE A 175 5.65 5.93 -3.86
N LEU A 176 5.57 7.23 -4.10
CA LEU A 176 5.30 7.81 -5.41
C LEU A 176 6.18 9.04 -5.61
N GLU A 177 7.08 8.98 -6.60
CA GLU A 177 7.85 10.13 -7.03
C GLU A 177 6.94 11.21 -7.63
N PRO A 178 7.00 12.47 -7.15
CA PRO A 178 6.10 13.54 -7.59
C PRO A 178 6.52 14.17 -8.94
N VAL A 179 6.67 13.37 -9.99
CA VAL A 179 7.20 13.82 -11.30
C VAL A 179 6.35 14.95 -11.91
N ASN A 180 5.03 14.85 -11.83
CA ASN A 180 4.08 15.83 -12.38
C ASN A 180 3.15 16.39 -11.30
N ILE A 181 3.59 16.41 -10.05
CA ILE A 181 2.82 16.86 -8.89
C ILE A 181 3.50 18.12 -8.36
N SER A 182 2.80 19.25 -8.43
CA SER A 182 3.33 20.53 -7.95
C SER A 182 2.95 20.85 -6.50
N LYS A 183 1.96 20.15 -5.95
CA LYS A 183 1.47 20.38 -4.57
C LYS A 183 1.10 19.07 -3.91
N VAL A 184 1.36 18.99 -2.60
CA VAL A 184 0.99 17.88 -1.73
C VAL A 184 0.23 18.39 -0.51
N TYR A 185 -0.78 17.67 -0.06
CA TYR A 185 -1.48 18.00 1.16
C TYR A 185 -0.67 17.60 2.39
N SER A 186 -0.46 18.52 3.29
CA SER A 186 0.17 18.25 4.58
C SER A 186 -0.88 18.11 5.67
N ASP A 187 -1.02 16.91 6.20
CA ASP A 187 -1.93 16.62 7.31
C ASP A 187 -1.50 17.35 8.59
N ASN A 188 -0.19 17.55 8.78
CA ASN A 188 0.34 18.27 9.92
C ASN A 188 0.01 19.76 9.88
N PHE A 189 0.10 20.41 8.72
CA PHE A 189 -0.22 21.85 8.55
C PHE A 189 -1.66 22.07 8.07
N GLN A 190 -2.36 21.02 7.65
CA GLN A 190 -3.75 21.03 7.15
C GLN A 190 -3.94 21.97 5.95
N GLN A 191 -2.95 22.01 5.06
CA GLN A 191 -2.96 22.82 3.84
C GLN A 191 -2.12 22.16 2.74
N PHE A 192 -2.30 22.61 1.51
CA PHE A 192 -1.43 22.24 0.40
C PHE A 192 -0.10 22.99 0.48
N ILE A 193 0.99 22.26 0.21
CA ILE A 193 2.36 22.76 0.20
C ILE A 193 2.95 22.50 -1.17
N ASP A 194 3.72 23.46 -1.68
CA ASP A 194 4.38 23.35 -2.99
C ASP A 194 5.55 22.36 -2.94
N ILE A 195 5.67 21.58 -4.01
CA ILE A 195 6.80 20.70 -4.27
C ILE A 195 7.69 21.38 -5.31
N GLN A 196 8.92 21.63 -4.95
CA GLN A 196 9.95 22.14 -5.86
C GLN A 196 10.79 20.97 -6.37
N LYS A 197 10.81 20.74 -7.69
CA LYS A 197 11.78 19.85 -8.31
C LYS A 197 13.12 20.56 -8.38
N LEU A 198 14.17 19.98 -7.80
CA LEU A 198 15.55 20.49 -7.85
C LEU A 198 16.30 19.88 -9.04
N GLU A 199 16.26 18.54 -9.14
CA GLU A 199 16.93 17.75 -10.19
C GLU A 199 16.07 16.52 -10.55
N ALA A 200 16.58 15.64 -11.41
CA ALA A 200 15.95 14.35 -11.64
C ALA A 200 15.93 13.54 -10.33
N GLN A 201 14.75 13.02 -9.95
CA GLN A 201 14.58 12.21 -8.74
C GLN A 201 14.91 12.93 -7.42
N HIS A 202 14.99 14.27 -7.44
CA HIS A 202 15.30 15.09 -6.27
C HIS A 202 14.31 16.26 -6.15
N TYR A 203 13.63 16.34 -5.01
CA TYR A 203 12.55 17.28 -4.75
C TYR A 203 12.68 17.90 -3.37
N LYS A 204 12.24 19.16 -3.24
CA LYS A 204 12.23 19.93 -1.99
C LYS A 204 10.82 20.35 -1.64
N ILE A 205 10.47 20.22 -0.37
CA ILE A 205 9.22 20.73 0.21
C ILE A 205 9.57 21.63 1.37
N LYS A 206 9.21 22.90 1.24
CA LYS A 206 9.38 23.91 2.30
C LYS A 206 8.08 24.07 3.06
N PHE A 207 8.16 23.93 4.38
CA PHE A 207 7.01 24.01 5.28
C PHE A 207 6.74 25.47 5.72
N PRO A 208 5.49 25.79 6.19
CA PRO A 208 5.11 27.12 6.65
C PRO A 208 5.92 27.62 7.85
N ASP A 209 6.47 26.74 8.66
CA ASP A 209 7.31 27.04 9.82
C ASP A 209 8.78 27.35 9.46
N GLY A 210 9.11 27.38 8.15
CA GLY A 210 10.44 27.66 7.64
C GLY A 210 11.35 26.45 7.51
N ASN A 211 10.98 25.31 8.07
CA ASN A 211 11.68 24.03 7.89
C ASN A 211 11.49 23.52 6.46
N TYR A 212 12.33 22.57 6.04
CA TYR A 212 12.15 21.94 4.75
C TYR A 212 12.70 20.52 4.76
N ASN A 213 12.19 19.70 3.82
CA ASN A 213 12.72 18.37 3.54
C ASN A 213 13.14 18.26 2.08
N GLU A 214 14.19 17.48 1.82
CA GLU A 214 14.60 17.08 0.49
C GLU A 214 14.43 15.58 0.32
N TYR A 215 13.78 15.18 -0.78
CA TYR A 215 13.38 13.81 -1.06
C TYR A 215 14.12 13.29 -2.27
N TYR A 216 14.72 12.11 -2.14
CA TYR A 216 15.50 11.44 -3.19
C TYR A 216 14.82 10.12 -3.54
N TYR A 217 14.69 9.87 -4.84
CA TYR A 217 13.96 8.72 -5.35
C TYR A 217 14.85 7.77 -6.15
N ASN A 218 14.46 6.50 -6.16
CA ASN A 218 14.97 5.50 -7.07
C ASN A 218 13.81 4.59 -7.48
N ASN A 219 13.59 4.41 -8.79
CA ASN A 219 12.48 3.61 -9.33
C ASN A 219 11.10 4.01 -8.75
N GLY A 220 10.87 5.30 -8.55
CA GLY A 220 9.60 5.85 -8.06
C GLY A 220 9.38 5.73 -6.55
N VAL A 221 10.28 5.11 -5.80
CA VAL A 221 10.23 4.97 -4.34
C VAL A 221 11.22 5.94 -3.69
N CYS A 222 10.79 6.61 -2.62
CA CYS A 222 11.67 7.48 -1.84
C CYS A 222 12.71 6.63 -1.11
N THR A 223 13.99 6.86 -1.41
CA THR A 223 15.10 6.13 -0.80
C THR A 223 15.82 6.89 0.30
N LYS A 224 15.73 8.23 0.25
CA LYS A 224 16.32 9.10 1.27
C LYS A 224 15.47 10.35 1.44
N VAL A 225 15.35 10.82 2.69
CA VAL A 225 14.82 12.14 3.03
C VAL A 225 15.83 12.86 3.91
N GLU A 226 16.24 14.05 3.49
CA GLU A 226 17.02 14.96 4.33
C GLU A 226 16.06 15.94 5.02
N VAL A 227 16.02 15.90 6.33
CA VAL A 227 15.16 16.73 7.17
C VAL A 227 15.98 17.90 7.70
N HIS A 228 15.59 19.10 7.30
CA HIS A 228 16.23 20.35 7.73
C HIS A 228 15.26 21.12 8.63
N ASN A 229 15.50 21.02 9.92
CA ASN A 229 14.75 21.75 10.93
C ASN A 229 15.64 22.83 11.53
N THR A 230 15.05 23.93 12.02
CA THR A 230 15.77 25.04 12.66
C THR A 230 16.66 24.60 13.83
N LEU A 231 16.28 23.53 14.54
CA LEU A 231 16.99 23.03 15.73
C LEU A 231 17.91 21.84 15.44
N TYR A 232 17.68 21.10 14.36
CA TYR A 232 18.46 19.90 14.03
C TYR A 232 18.29 19.50 12.56
N SER A 233 19.24 18.72 12.07
CA SER A 233 19.12 18.01 10.81
C SER A 233 19.16 16.51 11.05
N SER A 234 18.48 15.76 10.22
CA SER A 234 18.49 14.30 10.24
C SER A 234 18.29 13.74 8.84
N THR A 235 18.70 12.49 8.65
CA THR A 235 18.53 11.77 7.39
C THR A 235 17.68 10.54 7.66
N VAL A 236 16.69 10.31 6.81
CA VAL A 236 15.86 9.11 6.77
C VAL A 236 16.27 8.31 5.56
N GLU A 237 16.71 7.06 5.73
CA GLU A 237 17.24 6.22 4.65
C GLU A 237 16.49 4.89 4.60
N LEU A 238 16.06 4.49 3.40
CA LEU A 238 15.43 3.20 3.16
C LEU A 238 16.43 2.07 3.43
N ASN A 239 16.02 1.11 4.27
CA ASN A 239 16.79 -0.11 4.48
C ASN A 239 16.77 -0.96 3.20
N LYS A 240 17.94 -1.50 2.85
CA LYS A 240 18.10 -2.39 1.70
C LYS A 240 17.72 -3.82 2.06
#